data_05534ad37863b7ddf52615fade2688e3
#
_entry.id   05534ad37863b7ddf52615fade2688e3
#
_cell.length_a   1.000
_cell.length_b   1.000
_cell.length_c   1.000
_cell.angle_alpha   90.00
_cell.angle_beta   90.00
_cell.angle_gamma   90.00
#
_symmetry.space_group_name_H-M   'P 1'
#
loop_
_entity.id
_entity.type
_entity.pdbx_description
1 polymer ?
#
loop_
_entity_poly.entity_id
_entity_poly.type
_entity_poly.pdbx_seq_one_letter_code
_entity_poly.pdbx_strand_id
1 'polypeptide(L)'
;MAVAGILALANGFLNPRAPAWAEVVVVPGKGELVLDAALLRAKNVLWIDARREAEYAQARIPGALPLNEDNWNKLLPAVLSAWQPGRRIIVYCGSRQCQASREVAERLRDQVGLADVFILKGGWESWQTRAK
;
A
#
# COMPACT_ATOMS: atom_id res chain seq x y z
N MET A 1 -31.10 9.05 -7.13
CA MET A 1 -31.04 8.72 -6.40
C MET A 1 -30.01 8.08 -5.63
N ALA A 2 -30.08 8.28 -4.53
CA ALA A 2 -29.12 7.78 -3.60
C ALA A 2 -28.88 6.31 -3.83
N VAL A 3 -29.74 5.75 -4.58
CA VAL A 3 -29.62 4.36 -4.88
C VAL A 3 -28.30 4.02 -5.53
N ALA A 4 -27.81 4.88 -6.40
CA ALA A 4 -26.58 4.61 -7.09
C ALA A 4 -25.41 4.53 -6.11
N GLY A 5 -25.39 5.45 -5.17
CA GLY A 5 -24.33 5.42 -4.19
C GLY A 5 -24.42 4.19 -3.31
N ILE A 6 -25.62 3.83 -2.96
CA ILE A 6 -25.82 2.65 -2.15
C ILE A 6 -25.38 1.42 -2.90
N LEU A 7 -25.66 1.38 -4.17
CA LEU A 7 -25.25 0.26 -4.97
C LEU A 7 -23.75 0.13 -5.05
N ALA A 8 -23.07 1.26 -5.15
CA ALA A 8 -21.64 1.23 -5.20
C ALA A 8 -21.05 0.63 -3.93
N LEU A 9 -21.65 0.97 -2.81
CA LEU A 9 -21.23 0.39 -1.56
C LEU A 9 -21.56 -1.08 -1.51
N ALA A 10 -22.73 -1.40 -1.97
CA ALA A 10 -23.18 -2.77 -1.93
C ALA A 10 -22.30 -3.66 -2.77
N ASN A 11 -21.79 -3.13 -3.85
CA ASN A 11 -20.93 -3.94 -4.69
C ASN A 11 -19.79 -4.56 -3.93
N GLY A 12 -19.16 -3.80 -3.07
CA GLY A 12 -18.00 -4.28 -2.36
C GLY A 12 -18.35 -5.44 -1.46
N PHE A 13 -19.39 -5.29 -0.66
CA PHE A 13 -19.64 -6.32 0.30
C PHE A 13 -20.69 -7.33 -0.15
N LEU A 14 -21.33 -7.06 -1.24
CA LEU A 14 -22.24 -8.03 -1.81
C LEU A 14 -21.53 -9.02 -2.71
N ASN A 15 -20.24 -8.86 -2.88
CA ASN A 15 -19.48 -9.77 -3.70
C ASN A 15 -18.94 -10.91 -2.84
N PRO A 16 -19.64 -12.04 -2.79
CA PRO A 16 -19.21 -13.14 -1.93
C PRO A 16 -17.94 -13.81 -2.41
N ARG A 17 -17.49 -13.46 -3.61
CA ARG A 17 -16.27 -14.03 -4.13
C ARG A 17 -15.07 -13.12 -3.96
N ALA A 18 -15.22 -12.05 -3.19
CA ALA A 18 -14.11 -11.14 -2.99
C ALA A 18 -12.96 -11.92 -2.36
N PRO A 19 -11.72 -11.64 -2.80
CA PRO A 19 -10.57 -12.30 -2.21
C PRO A 19 -10.47 -11.97 -0.73
N ALA A 20 -9.78 -12.81 0.02
CA ALA A 20 -9.65 -12.61 1.45
C ALA A 20 -9.04 -11.24 1.78
N TRP A 21 -8.10 -10.75 0.96
CA TRP A 21 -7.49 -9.46 1.25
C TRP A 21 -8.51 -8.31 1.13
N ALA A 22 -9.58 -8.51 0.42
CA ALA A 22 -10.59 -7.47 0.29
C ALA A 22 -11.30 -7.21 1.60
N GLU A 23 -11.14 -8.10 2.55
CA GLU A 23 -11.75 -7.93 3.87
C GLU A 23 -10.79 -7.31 4.86
N VAL A 24 -9.58 -6.99 4.43
CA VAL A 24 -8.64 -6.32 5.31
C VAL A 24 -9.21 -4.96 5.70
N VAL A 25 -9.25 -4.72 6.98
CA VAL A 25 -9.85 -3.49 7.48
C VAL A 25 -8.94 -2.31 7.19
N VAL A 26 -9.52 -1.28 6.58
CA VAL A 26 -8.81 -0.03 6.37
C VAL A 26 -8.96 0.79 7.64
N VAL A 27 -7.85 1.12 8.25
CA VAL A 27 -7.87 1.89 9.47
C VAL A 27 -8.34 3.30 9.17
N PRO A 28 -9.30 3.83 9.94
CA PRO A 28 -9.73 5.20 9.73
C PRO A 28 -8.54 6.14 9.79
N GLY A 29 -8.53 7.09 8.95
CA GLY A 29 -7.44 8.02 8.95
C GLY A 29 -6.55 7.92 7.76
N LYS A 30 -7.05 7.48 6.65
CA LYS A 30 -6.34 7.74 5.41
C LYS A 30 -5.77 6.56 4.70
N GLY A 31 -6.51 5.54 4.65
CA GLY A 31 -6.11 4.42 3.82
C GLY A 31 -4.97 3.62 4.38
N GLU A 32 -4.92 3.49 5.69
CA GLU A 32 -3.94 2.59 6.31
C GLU A 32 -4.48 1.19 6.37
N LEU A 33 -3.61 0.22 6.17
CA LEU A 33 -3.96 -1.18 6.26
C LEU A 33 -3.15 -1.83 7.37
N VAL A 34 -3.81 -2.74 8.09
CA VAL A 34 -3.14 -3.53 9.11
C VAL A 34 -2.58 -4.79 8.46
N LEU A 35 -1.34 -5.12 8.77
CA LEU A 35 -0.73 -6.33 8.25
C LEU A 35 -1.34 -7.54 8.97
N ASP A 36 -2.01 -8.37 8.23
CA ASP A 36 -2.60 -9.59 8.78
C ASP A 36 -2.30 -10.77 7.86
N ALA A 37 -2.82 -11.93 8.22
CA ALA A 37 -2.53 -13.14 7.46
C ALA A 37 -2.99 -13.05 6.01
N ALA A 38 -4.11 -12.38 5.77
CA ALA A 38 -4.60 -12.25 4.41
C ALA A 38 -3.67 -11.39 3.57
N LEU A 39 -3.21 -10.27 4.14
CA LEU A 39 -2.31 -9.39 3.42
C LEU A 39 -0.95 -10.04 3.18
N LEU A 40 -0.49 -10.82 4.16
CA LEU A 40 0.77 -11.54 3.99
C LEU A 40 0.73 -12.52 2.82
N ARG A 41 -0.45 -13.06 2.53
CA ARG A 41 -0.60 -14.01 1.45
C ARG A 41 -1.05 -13.39 0.15
N ALA A 42 -1.33 -12.09 0.15
CA ALA A 42 -1.80 -11.40 -1.06
C ALA A 42 -0.70 -11.39 -2.11
N LYS A 43 -1.03 -11.75 -3.33
CA LYS A 43 -0.05 -11.86 -4.38
C LYS A 43 -0.05 -10.71 -5.36
N ASN A 44 -1.13 -9.97 -5.43
CA ASN A 44 -1.22 -8.87 -6.39
C ASN A 44 -1.03 -7.54 -5.70
N VAL A 45 0.03 -7.47 -4.91
CA VAL A 45 0.37 -6.25 -4.17
C VAL A 45 1.71 -5.73 -4.66
N LEU A 46 1.75 -4.43 -4.92
CA LEU A 46 3.00 -3.77 -5.21
C LEU A 46 3.44 -3.07 -3.93
N TRP A 47 4.48 -3.63 -3.32
CA TRP A 47 5.02 -3.07 -2.08
C TRP A 47 5.99 -1.95 -2.42
N ILE A 48 5.85 -0.82 -1.75
CA ILE A 48 6.70 0.34 -1.96
C ILE A 48 7.39 0.70 -0.66
N ASP A 49 8.70 0.72 -0.68
CA ASP A 49 9.52 1.04 0.49
C ASP A 49 9.88 2.52 0.44
N ALA A 50 9.33 3.28 1.36
CA ALA A 50 9.58 4.72 1.41
C ALA A 50 10.73 5.09 2.34
N ARG A 51 11.45 4.10 2.86
CA ARG A 51 12.59 4.36 3.74
C ARG A 51 13.79 4.84 2.93
N ARG A 52 14.84 5.19 3.65
CA ARG A 52 16.07 5.59 3.00
C ARG A 52 16.66 4.45 2.20
N GLU A 53 17.43 4.81 1.20
CA GLU A 53 18.02 3.84 0.31
C GLU A 53 18.88 2.80 1.04
N ALA A 54 19.63 3.23 2.06
CA ALA A 54 20.47 2.32 2.81
C ALA A 54 19.65 1.27 3.55
N GLU A 55 18.51 1.66 4.08
CA GLU A 55 17.65 0.72 4.78
C GLU A 55 17.03 -0.28 3.80
N TYR A 56 16.61 0.20 2.66
CA TYR A 56 16.07 -0.65 1.61
C TYR A 56 17.11 -1.69 1.16
N ALA A 57 18.34 -1.24 0.98
CA ALA A 57 19.39 -2.14 0.52
C ALA A 57 19.71 -3.22 1.55
N GLN A 58 19.58 -2.90 2.82
CA GLN A 58 19.91 -3.83 3.88
C GLN A 58 18.88 -4.94 4.02
N ALA A 59 17.61 -4.59 4.00
CA ALA A 59 16.53 -5.58 4.09
C ALA A 59 15.23 -4.89 3.72
N ARG A 60 14.31 -5.65 3.11
CA ARG A 60 13.04 -5.10 2.69
C ARG A 60 12.00 -6.21 2.56
N ILE A 61 10.75 -5.81 2.41
CA ILE A 61 9.70 -6.77 2.10
C ILE A 61 10.00 -7.37 0.73
N PRO A 62 9.92 -8.69 0.58
CA PRO A 62 10.25 -9.32 -0.71
C PRO A 62 9.46 -8.71 -1.85
N GLY A 63 10.16 -8.33 -2.91
CA GLY A 63 9.54 -7.73 -4.07
C GLY A 63 9.27 -6.24 -3.98
N ALA A 64 9.59 -5.62 -2.86
CA ALA A 64 9.34 -4.19 -2.70
C ALA A 64 10.25 -3.36 -3.59
N LEU A 65 9.69 -2.27 -4.12
CA LEU A 65 10.45 -1.29 -4.88
C LEU A 65 10.66 -0.06 -4.03
N PRO A 66 11.81 0.60 -4.16
CA PRO A 66 12.06 1.81 -3.38
C PRO A 66 11.39 3.02 -4.03
N LEU A 67 10.86 3.91 -3.22
CA LEU A 67 10.34 5.18 -3.71
C LEU A 67 10.31 6.13 -2.53
N ASN A 68 11.16 7.14 -2.55
CA ASN A 68 11.24 8.11 -1.47
C ASN A 68 11.33 9.51 -2.05
N GLU A 69 11.13 10.50 -1.19
CA GLU A 69 11.13 11.88 -1.64
C GLU A 69 12.50 12.34 -2.16
N ASP A 70 13.55 11.82 -1.56
CA ASP A 70 14.89 12.25 -1.94
C ASP A 70 15.23 11.88 -3.38
N ASN A 71 14.73 10.75 -3.85
CA ASN A 71 15.05 10.27 -5.18
C ASN A 71 13.79 9.99 -6.00
N TRP A 72 12.76 10.79 -5.78
CA TRP A 72 11.46 10.56 -6.39
C TRP A 72 11.54 10.39 -7.91
N ASN A 73 12.15 11.36 -8.60
CA ASN A 73 12.17 11.31 -10.06
C ASN A 73 12.97 10.15 -10.60
N LYS A 74 13.99 9.74 -9.87
CA LYS A 74 14.82 8.63 -10.30
C LYS A 74 14.11 7.30 -10.11
N LEU A 75 13.35 7.17 -9.03
CA LEU A 75 12.77 5.89 -8.64
C LEU A 75 11.37 5.65 -9.22
N LEU A 76 10.63 6.72 -9.48
CA LEU A 76 9.25 6.59 -9.93
C LEU A 76 9.06 5.74 -11.20
N PRO A 77 9.91 5.85 -12.21
CA PRO A 77 9.67 5.08 -13.44
C PRO A 77 9.56 3.58 -13.22
N ALA A 78 10.35 3.01 -12.34
CA ALA A 78 10.27 1.58 -12.06
C ALA A 78 8.95 1.21 -11.41
N VAL A 79 8.45 2.07 -10.54
CA VAL A 79 7.17 1.86 -9.89
C VAL A 79 6.05 1.87 -10.93
N LEU A 80 6.09 2.85 -11.83
CA LEU A 80 5.07 2.94 -12.85
C LEU A 80 5.10 1.74 -13.79
N SER A 81 6.29 1.24 -14.08
CA SER A 81 6.41 0.05 -14.92
C SER A 81 5.83 -1.19 -14.26
N ALA A 82 5.91 -1.27 -12.95
CA ALA A 82 5.42 -2.43 -12.22
C ALA A 82 3.93 -2.33 -11.91
N TRP A 83 3.38 -1.13 -11.97
CA TRP A 83 1.97 -0.93 -11.63
C TRP A 83 1.07 -1.40 -12.77
N GLN A 84 -0.06 -1.97 -12.40
CA GLN A 84 -1.09 -2.36 -13.36
C GLN A 84 -2.46 -2.03 -12.76
N PRO A 85 -3.44 -1.74 -13.61
CA PRO A 85 -4.80 -1.48 -13.12
C PRO A 85 -5.29 -2.64 -12.26
N GLY A 86 -5.86 -2.30 -11.12
CA GLY A 86 -6.33 -3.31 -10.19
C GLY A 86 -5.29 -3.81 -9.23
N ARG A 87 -4.04 -3.43 -9.40
CA ARG A 87 -2.97 -3.84 -8.49
C ARG A 87 -2.93 -2.89 -7.31
N ARG A 88 -3.00 -3.45 -6.12
CA ARG A 88 -2.96 -2.64 -4.90
C ARG A 88 -1.53 -2.21 -4.61
N ILE A 89 -1.37 -0.95 -4.25
CA ILE A 89 -0.07 -0.41 -3.86
C ILE A 89 -0.09 -0.20 -2.35
N ILE A 90 0.91 -0.73 -1.67
CA ILE A 90 1.03 -0.54 -0.22
C ILE A 90 2.40 0.04 0.07
N VAL A 91 2.39 1.23 0.65
CA VAL A 91 3.60 1.97 0.95
C VAL A 91 3.94 1.79 2.42
N TYR A 92 5.20 1.53 2.72
CA TYR A 92 5.61 1.39 4.11
C TYR A 92 6.88 2.15 4.40
N CYS A 93 7.09 2.48 5.67
CA CYS A 93 8.35 3.02 6.10
C CYS A 93 8.79 2.33 7.39
N GLY A 94 9.63 2.93 8.20
CA GLY A 94 10.25 2.20 9.29
C GLY A 94 9.34 1.84 10.45
N SER A 95 8.51 2.78 10.84
CA SER A 95 7.71 2.61 12.05
C SER A 95 6.37 3.29 11.86
N ARG A 96 5.52 3.17 12.91
CA ARG A 96 4.20 3.76 12.84
C ARG A 96 4.20 5.27 12.83
N GLN A 97 5.28 5.90 13.26
CA GLN A 97 5.33 7.36 13.34
C GLN A 97 6.03 7.99 12.16
N CYS A 98 6.38 7.21 11.18
CA CYS A 98 7.10 7.70 10.03
C CYS A 98 6.16 8.44 9.08
N GLN A 99 6.58 9.64 8.65
CA GLN A 99 5.80 10.44 7.71
C GLN A 99 6.10 10.08 6.25
N ALA A 100 7.22 9.43 6.00
CA ALA A 100 7.65 9.20 4.62
C ALA A 100 6.64 8.41 3.81
N SER A 101 6.06 7.36 4.40
CA SER A 101 5.09 6.57 3.66
C SER A 101 3.85 7.37 3.33
N ARG A 102 3.44 8.26 4.24
CA ARG A 102 2.27 9.08 4.00
C ARG A 102 2.52 10.04 2.83
N GLU A 103 3.68 10.67 2.82
CA GLU A 103 3.99 11.62 1.76
C GLU A 103 4.08 10.93 0.41
N VAL A 104 4.71 9.76 0.36
CA VAL A 104 4.81 9.01 -0.88
C VAL A 104 3.43 8.57 -1.35
N ALA A 105 2.61 8.06 -0.44
CA ALA A 105 1.28 7.61 -0.81
C ALA A 105 0.43 8.76 -1.34
N GLU A 106 0.51 9.92 -0.70
CA GLU A 106 -0.25 11.08 -1.16
C GLU A 106 0.19 11.53 -2.54
N ARG A 107 1.50 11.54 -2.80
CA ARG A 107 1.97 11.92 -4.13
C ARG A 107 1.52 10.91 -5.19
N LEU A 108 1.54 9.64 -4.87
CA LEU A 108 1.08 8.63 -5.81
C LEU A 108 -0.40 8.83 -6.14
N ARG A 109 -1.21 9.15 -5.15
CA ARG A 109 -2.63 9.37 -5.37
C ARG A 109 -2.91 10.70 -6.08
N ASP A 110 -2.32 11.77 -5.58
CA ASP A 110 -2.71 13.13 -6.00
C ASP A 110 -1.96 13.64 -7.20
N GLN A 111 -0.67 13.37 -7.29
CA GLN A 111 0.12 13.87 -8.41
C GLN A 111 0.20 12.87 -9.55
N VAL A 112 0.35 11.61 -9.23
CA VAL A 112 0.45 10.57 -10.25
C VAL A 112 -0.92 10.06 -10.65
N GLY A 113 -1.88 10.09 -9.73
CA GLY A 113 -3.25 9.70 -10.05
C GLY A 113 -3.52 8.22 -9.96
N LEU A 114 -2.73 7.49 -9.17
CA LEU A 114 -2.94 6.06 -9.03
C LEU A 114 -4.02 5.76 -8.00
N ALA A 115 -4.84 4.76 -8.30
CA ALA A 115 -5.86 4.31 -7.38
C ALA A 115 -5.31 3.19 -6.48
N ASP A 116 -6.03 2.90 -5.40
CA ASP A 116 -5.70 1.77 -4.52
C ASP A 116 -4.33 1.88 -3.90
N VAL A 117 -3.98 3.08 -3.43
CA VAL A 117 -2.73 3.32 -2.73
C VAL A 117 -3.01 3.38 -1.24
N PHE A 118 -2.33 2.53 -0.48
CA PHE A 118 -2.53 2.41 0.95
C PHE A 118 -1.21 2.50 1.69
N ILE A 119 -1.29 2.67 3.00
CA ILE A 119 -0.13 2.76 3.86
C ILE A 119 -0.16 1.58 4.83
N LEU A 120 0.97 0.92 5.01
CA LEU A 120 1.05 -0.18 5.97
C LEU A 120 1.22 0.38 7.38
N LYS A 121 0.24 0.12 8.23
CA LYS A 121 0.31 0.58 9.60
C LYS A 121 1.46 -0.15 10.32
N GLY A 122 2.30 0.63 10.97
CA GLY A 122 3.47 0.08 11.66
C GLY A 122 4.66 -0.20 10.75
N GLY A 123 4.47 -0.13 9.45
CA GLY A 123 5.58 -0.22 8.50
C GLY A 123 6.45 -1.45 8.65
N TRP A 124 7.75 -1.24 8.52
CA TRP A 124 8.72 -2.32 8.57
C TRP A 124 8.67 -3.09 9.88
N GLU A 125 8.41 -2.41 10.98
CA GLU A 125 8.30 -3.09 12.28
C GLU A 125 7.17 -4.11 12.27
N SER A 126 6.03 -3.75 11.70
CA SER A 126 4.92 -4.69 11.59
C SER A 126 5.29 -5.89 10.77
N TRP A 127 5.98 -5.67 9.67
CA TRP A 127 6.40 -6.77 8.82
C TRP A 127 7.33 -7.72 9.57
N GLN A 128 8.33 -7.16 10.24
CA GLN A 128 9.30 -7.99 10.97
C GLN A 128 8.63 -8.83 12.03
N THR A 129 7.64 -8.28 12.71
CA THR A 129 6.96 -8.98 13.79
C THR A 129 6.06 -10.07 13.26
N ARG A 130 5.30 -9.76 12.21
CA ARG A 130 4.29 -10.69 11.72
C ARG A 130 4.81 -11.74 10.76
N ALA A 131 5.83 -11.40 10.01
CA ALA A 131 6.34 -12.31 8.98
C ALA A 131 7.25 -13.40 9.54
N LYS A 132 7.64 -13.29 10.81
CA LYS A 132 8.49 -14.31 11.43
C LYS A 132 7.70 -15.51 11.95
#